data_b41f5705c68f4fac98c65d711d540b91
#
_entry.id   b41f5705c68f4fac98c65d711d540b91
#
_cell.length_a   1.000
_cell.length_b   1.000
_cell.length_c   1.000
_cell.angle_alpha   90.00
_cell.angle_beta   90.00
_cell.angle_gamma   90.00
#
_symmetry.space_group_name_H-M   'P 1'
#
loop_
_entity.id
_entity.type
_entity.pdbx_description
1 polymer ?
#
loop_
_entity_poly.entity_id
_entity_poly.type
_entity_poly.pdbx_seq_one_letter_code
_entity_poly.pdbx_strand_id
1 'polypeptide(L)'
;MTKETKLIDDNFLLESTHAQRLYHEYAAKMPIIDYHNHLSPKALAENTIFNSITEAWIDGDHYKWRAMRTLGIDERFITGNATDQEKFAKWAHTVPYTMRNPLYHWTHLELSRYFEIDEVLSEKNADAVFKNASEKLNTPEFSAQSLISKMNVKVLCTTEDPTDNLDYHKKLSKGNFGTKVSTAFRPDKAILIESDIYNTYLDTLEGVSSTSISTYDELCDVLLIRIAFFHKNGCRLCDHGLSHLYAEDFTSSEVKAIFKKRREGQKVTNKEARKFQSALLLFLAETYHEFGWVQQFHLGALRNNNSRMLKVLGPDTGWDSIGDYPQAESLSKFLDTLDGKNKLAKTIIYNLNPGDNAVMAAMIGNFNDGSVRGKVQWGSGWWFLDQKDGMTEQINTLSNMGLVSCFIGMLTDSRSFLSFPRHEYFRRILCNLFGTDIQNGELPNDMDWIGKLIEDICYNNAKEYFDL
;
A
#
# COMPACT_ATOMS: atom_id res chain seq x y z
N MET A 1 14.40 2.56 -42.82
CA MET A 1 14.23 3.35 -41.60
C MET A 1 13.44 2.48 -40.62
N THR A 2 14.09 1.89 -39.66
CA THR A 2 13.41 1.20 -38.53
C THR A 2 12.62 2.27 -37.80
N LYS A 3 11.29 2.12 -37.75
CA LYS A 3 10.44 2.95 -36.87
C LYS A 3 11.03 2.85 -35.49
N GLU A 4 11.50 3.94 -34.90
CA GLU A 4 11.84 3.96 -33.47
C GLU A 4 10.57 3.56 -32.72
N THR A 5 10.55 2.38 -32.17
CA THR A 5 9.45 1.91 -31.33
C THR A 5 9.52 2.67 -30.02
N LYS A 6 8.45 3.36 -29.66
CA LYS A 6 8.32 3.97 -28.33
C LYS A 6 8.53 2.91 -27.27
N LEU A 7 9.21 3.24 -26.17
CA LEU A 7 9.40 2.33 -25.04
C LEU A 7 8.05 1.94 -24.42
N ILE A 8 7.19 2.92 -24.21
CA ILE A 8 5.82 2.74 -23.73
C ILE A 8 4.86 2.95 -24.88
N ASP A 9 4.68 1.93 -25.69
CA ASP A 9 3.67 1.90 -26.74
C ASP A 9 2.31 1.37 -26.23
N ASP A 10 1.32 1.33 -27.10
CA ASP A 10 -0.03 0.87 -26.75
C ASP A 10 -0.04 -0.59 -26.28
N ASN A 11 0.91 -1.41 -26.74
CA ASN A 11 1.03 -2.83 -26.44
C ASN A 11 2.16 -3.15 -25.45
N PHE A 12 2.72 -2.14 -24.79
CA PHE A 12 3.74 -2.34 -23.75
C PHE A 12 3.36 -3.47 -22.79
N LEU A 13 4.23 -4.47 -22.61
CA LEU A 13 4.04 -5.70 -21.84
C LEU A 13 2.95 -6.67 -22.34
N LEU A 14 2.35 -6.46 -23.52
CA LEU A 14 1.29 -7.30 -24.08
C LEU A 14 1.85 -8.09 -25.27
N GLU A 15 2.28 -9.33 -25.02
CA GLU A 15 3.07 -10.12 -25.96
C GLU A 15 2.22 -10.88 -27.01
N SER A 16 0.91 -11.09 -26.74
CA SER A 16 0.00 -11.81 -27.63
C SER A 16 -1.21 -10.97 -28.04
N THR A 17 -1.82 -11.31 -29.18
CA THR A 17 -3.07 -10.68 -29.62
C THR A 17 -4.19 -10.86 -28.57
N HIS A 18 -4.23 -12.01 -27.88
CA HIS A 18 -5.19 -12.25 -26.81
C HIS A 18 -4.94 -11.31 -25.62
N ALA A 19 -3.66 -11.13 -25.20
CA ALA A 19 -3.30 -10.18 -24.15
C ALA A 19 -3.71 -8.75 -24.50
N GLN A 20 -3.45 -8.32 -25.75
CA GLN A 20 -3.82 -7.00 -26.25
C GLN A 20 -5.34 -6.78 -26.18
N ARG A 21 -6.13 -7.78 -26.64
CA ARG A 21 -7.59 -7.71 -26.60
C ARG A 21 -8.10 -7.68 -25.14
N LEU A 22 -7.62 -8.55 -24.25
CA LEU A 22 -8.01 -8.54 -22.82
C LEU A 22 -7.73 -7.19 -22.18
N TYR A 23 -6.58 -6.58 -22.51
CA TYR A 23 -6.26 -5.27 -21.96
C TYR A 23 -7.12 -4.16 -22.55
N HIS A 24 -7.15 -3.99 -23.86
CA HIS A 24 -7.82 -2.85 -24.50
C HIS A 24 -9.34 -2.90 -24.45
N GLU A 25 -9.92 -4.10 -24.56
CA GLU A 25 -11.37 -4.26 -24.60
C GLU A 25 -11.99 -4.30 -23.19
N TYR A 26 -11.24 -4.80 -22.17
CA TYR A 26 -11.75 -5.04 -20.80
C TYR A 26 -11.00 -4.26 -19.73
N ALA A 27 -9.72 -4.57 -19.47
CA ALA A 27 -8.99 -4.06 -18.31
C ALA A 27 -8.78 -2.54 -18.31
N ALA A 28 -8.41 -1.95 -19.46
CA ALA A 28 -8.07 -0.54 -19.60
C ALA A 28 -9.26 0.39 -19.29
N LYS A 29 -10.48 -0.06 -19.51
CA LYS A 29 -11.72 0.70 -19.30
C LYS A 29 -12.15 0.75 -17.83
N MET A 30 -11.63 -0.15 -17.01
CA MET A 30 -12.05 -0.25 -15.61
C MET A 30 -11.55 0.94 -14.80
N PRO A 31 -12.39 1.51 -13.93
CA PRO A 31 -11.96 2.53 -12.97
C PRO A 31 -10.93 1.96 -11.99
N ILE A 32 -10.37 2.82 -11.13
CA ILE A 32 -9.45 2.43 -10.08
C ILE A 32 -10.14 2.55 -8.72
N ILE A 33 -10.02 1.50 -7.92
CA ILE A 33 -10.17 1.51 -6.46
C ILE A 33 -8.78 1.30 -5.88
N ASP A 34 -8.22 2.35 -5.26
CA ASP A 34 -6.93 2.27 -4.59
C ASP A 34 -7.17 2.22 -3.07
N TYR A 35 -7.39 1.02 -2.59
CA TYR A 35 -7.89 0.77 -1.23
C TYR A 35 -6.80 0.85 -0.14
N HIS A 36 -5.55 1.16 -0.52
CA HIS A 36 -4.47 1.46 0.43
C HIS A 36 -3.39 2.31 -0.23
N ASN A 37 -3.15 3.49 0.34
CA ASN A 37 -2.05 4.39 -0.03
C ASN A 37 -1.69 5.33 1.13
N HIS A 38 -0.64 6.12 0.92
CA HIS A 38 -0.12 7.12 1.86
C HIS A 38 -0.16 8.53 1.28
N LEU A 39 -1.10 8.82 0.38
CA LEU A 39 -1.27 10.18 -0.16
C LEU A 39 -1.64 11.16 0.96
N SER A 40 -1.19 12.40 0.84
CA SER A 40 -1.51 13.45 1.79
C SER A 40 -3.00 13.86 1.70
N PRO A 41 -3.83 13.60 2.73
CA PRO A 41 -5.21 14.06 2.75
C PRO A 41 -5.31 15.59 2.71
N LYS A 42 -4.31 16.28 3.26
CA LYS A 42 -4.18 17.73 3.18
C LYS A 42 -4.07 18.20 1.74
N ALA A 43 -3.13 17.64 0.98
CA ALA A 43 -2.93 18.01 -0.41
C ALA A 43 -4.19 17.76 -1.26
N LEU A 44 -4.89 16.65 -1.00
CA LEU A 44 -6.19 16.37 -1.63
C LEU A 44 -7.25 17.42 -1.27
N ALA A 45 -7.42 17.73 0.03
CA ALA A 45 -8.47 18.62 0.51
C ALA A 45 -8.23 20.10 0.15
N GLU A 46 -6.98 20.49 0.03
CA GLU A 46 -6.57 21.83 -0.41
C GLU A 46 -6.45 21.93 -1.93
N ASN A 47 -6.55 20.78 -2.62
CA ASN A 47 -6.36 20.65 -4.07
C ASN A 47 -5.04 21.26 -4.53
N THR A 48 -3.96 20.86 -3.90
CA THR A 48 -2.60 21.41 -4.07
C THR A 48 -2.19 21.47 -5.54
N ILE A 49 -1.63 22.59 -5.95
CA ILE A 49 -0.90 22.76 -7.19
C ILE A 49 0.58 22.59 -6.86
N PHE A 50 1.27 21.71 -7.58
CA PHE A 50 2.67 21.40 -7.31
C PHE A 50 3.59 22.40 -8.01
N ASN A 51 4.65 22.83 -7.32
CA ASN A 51 5.60 23.79 -7.88
C ASN A 51 6.54 23.15 -8.90
N SER A 52 6.80 21.86 -8.77
CA SER A 52 7.70 21.12 -9.64
C SER A 52 7.37 19.64 -9.71
N ILE A 53 7.93 18.97 -10.73
CA ILE A 53 7.87 17.51 -10.82
C ILE A 53 8.66 16.83 -9.69
N THR A 54 9.68 17.47 -9.13
CA THR A 54 10.44 16.95 -7.99
C THR A 54 9.53 16.81 -6.78
N GLU A 55 8.79 17.87 -6.43
CA GLU A 55 7.83 17.86 -5.33
C GLU A 55 6.77 16.76 -5.48
N ALA A 56 6.18 16.62 -6.66
CA ALA A 56 5.10 15.65 -6.90
C ALA A 56 5.59 14.19 -7.03
N TRP A 57 6.87 13.96 -7.34
CA TRP A 57 7.34 12.68 -7.85
C TRP A 57 8.52 12.07 -7.13
N ILE A 58 9.47 12.90 -6.64
CA ILE A 58 10.72 12.44 -6.00
C ILE A 58 10.63 12.57 -4.49
N ASP A 59 9.99 13.62 -4.00
CA ASP A 59 9.88 13.87 -2.57
C ASP A 59 9.03 12.78 -1.91
N GLY A 60 9.59 12.16 -0.87
CA GLY A 60 8.95 11.05 -0.16
C GLY A 60 9.07 9.68 -0.84
N ASP A 61 9.65 9.57 -2.04
CA ASP A 61 9.79 8.30 -2.76
C ASP A 61 11.10 7.59 -2.38
N HIS A 62 11.02 6.74 -1.38
CA HIS A 62 12.19 5.98 -0.90
C HIS A 62 12.71 4.92 -1.90
N TYR A 63 11.95 4.53 -2.94
CA TYR A 63 12.44 3.68 -4.04
C TYR A 63 13.46 4.43 -4.90
N LYS A 64 13.11 5.66 -5.35
CA LYS A 64 13.98 6.52 -6.13
C LYS A 64 15.22 6.91 -5.33
N TRP A 65 15.05 7.30 -4.06
CA TRP A 65 16.15 7.65 -3.17
C TRP A 65 17.15 6.50 -3.01
N ARG A 66 16.66 5.27 -2.86
CA ARG A 66 17.50 4.07 -2.74
C ARG A 66 18.33 3.84 -4.01
N ALA A 67 17.72 3.98 -5.20
CA ALA A 67 18.42 3.86 -6.47
C ALA A 67 19.50 4.93 -6.65
N MET A 68 19.18 6.20 -6.33
CA MET A 68 20.14 7.31 -6.39
C MET A 68 21.33 7.08 -5.46
N ARG A 69 21.11 6.65 -4.22
CA ARG A 69 22.19 6.31 -3.28
C ARG A 69 23.06 5.16 -3.78
N THR A 70 22.44 4.13 -4.36
CA THR A 70 23.17 2.99 -4.94
C THR A 70 24.11 3.43 -6.06
N LEU A 71 23.72 4.45 -6.82
CA LEU A 71 24.56 5.06 -7.87
C LEU A 71 25.60 6.06 -7.34
N GLY A 72 25.64 6.29 -6.03
CA GLY A 72 26.63 7.19 -5.41
C GLY A 72 26.23 8.66 -5.45
N ILE A 73 24.97 8.99 -5.66
CA ILE A 73 24.48 10.36 -5.58
C ILE A 73 24.52 10.84 -4.13
N ASP A 74 25.09 12.02 -3.93
CA ASP A 74 25.19 12.65 -2.61
C ASP A 74 23.82 12.99 -2.03
N GLU A 75 23.65 12.79 -0.72
CA GLU A 75 22.38 12.96 -0.01
C GLU A 75 21.81 14.38 -0.13
N ARG A 76 22.65 15.38 -0.38
CA ARG A 76 22.23 16.76 -0.67
C ARG A 76 21.21 16.82 -1.82
N PHE A 77 21.37 15.95 -2.84
CA PHE A 77 20.50 15.90 -4.02
C PHE A 77 19.34 14.91 -3.89
N ILE A 78 19.21 14.25 -2.74
CA ILE A 78 18.17 13.24 -2.49
C ILE A 78 17.15 13.80 -1.50
N THR A 79 17.52 13.88 -0.22
CA THR A 79 16.67 14.43 0.86
C THR A 79 17.19 15.77 1.40
N GLY A 80 18.36 16.23 0.93
CA GLY A 80 18.99 17.47 1.40
C GLY A 80 18.44 18.72 0.70
N ASN A 81 19.23 19.80 0.76
CA ASN A 81 18.82 21.15 0.42
C ASN A 81 19.17 21.61 -1.02
N ALA A 82 19.45 20.69 -1.94
CA ALA A 82 19.57 21.03 -3.36
C ALA A 82 18.22 21.52 -3.90
N THR A 83 18.27 22.33 -4.95
CA THR A 83 17.05 22.80 -5.63
C THR A 83 16.31 21.63 -6.30
N ASP A 84 15.02 21.78 -6.55
CA ASP A 84 14.22 20.77 -7.21
C ASP A 84 14.77 20.39 -8.59
N GLN A 85 15.26 21.35 -9.35
CA GLN A 85 15.90 21.10 -10.64
C GLN A 85 17.21 20.28 -10.49
N GLU A 86 18.04 20.60 -9.50
CA GLU A 86 19.28 19.82 -9.22
C GLU A 86 18.94 18.38 -8.79
N LYS A 87 17.92 18.18 -7.93
CA LYS A 87 17.44 16.84 -7.52
C LYS A 87 16.93 16.07 -8.72
N PHE A 88 16.09 16.70 -9.55
CA PHE A 88 15.54 16.08 -10.75
C PHE A 88 16.64 15.70 -11.76
N ALA A 89 17.63 16.57 -11.98
CA ALA A 89 18.76 16.27 -12.86
C ALA A 89 19.53 15.02 -12.39
N LYS A 90 19.68 14.84 -11.06
CA LYS A 90 20.31 13.63 -10.50
C LYS A 90 19.41 12.38 -10.63
N TRP A 91 18.09 12.54 -10.53
CA TRP A 91 17.18 11.47 -10.86
C TRP A 91 17.27 11.09 -12.35
N ALA A 92 17.23 12.07 -13.25
CA ALA A 92 17.37 11.85 -14.69
C ALA A 92 18.70 11.17 -15.06
N HIS A 93 19.79 11.53 -14.39
CA HIS A 93 21.07 10.82 -14.48
C HIS A 93 20.94 9.35 -14.03
N THR A 94 20.15 9.08 -12.98
CA THR A 94 20.02 7.74 -12.39
C THR A 94 19.17 6.81 -13.27
N VAL A 95 18.13 7.33 -13.93
CA VAL A 95 17.13 6.53 -14.67
C VAL A 95 17.75 5.55 -15.68
N PRO A 96 18.74 5.91 -16.54
CA PRO A 96 19.34 4.95 -17.47
C PRO A 96 20.00 3.74 -16.79
N TYR A 97 20.41 3.88 -15.52
CA TYR A 97 21.01 2.80 -14.74
C TYR A 97 19.98 1.93 -14.01
N THR A 98 18.69 2.29 -14.08
CA THR A 98 17.60 1.50 -13.48
C THR A 98 17.03 0.44 -14.44
N MET A 99 17.68 0.17 -15.60
CA MET A 99 17.25 -0.90 -16.51
C MET A 99 17.06 -2.22 -15.76
N ARG A 100 15.93 -2.92 -16.03
CA ARG A 100 15.44 -4.13 -15.34
C ARG A 100 14.94 -3.89 -13.89
N ASN A 101 15.12 -2.70 -13.32
CA ASN A 101 14.46 -2.30 -12.10
C ASN A 101 13.07 -1.71 -12.46
N PRO A 102 12.01 -1.91 -11.66
CA PRO A 102 10.67 -1.37 -11.94
C PRO A 102 10.65 0.14 -12.14
N LEU A 103 11.55 0.87 -11.50
CA LEU A 103 11.68 2.32 -11.66
C LEU A 103 11.89 2.76 -13.11
N TYR A 104 12.53 1.93 -13.95
CA TYR A 104 12.68 2.23 -15.37
C TYR A 104 11.33 2.27 -16.09
N HIS A 105 10.50 1.25 -15.87
CA HIS A 105 9.17 1.17 -16.48
C HIS A 105 8.23 2.22 -15.88
N TRP A 106 8.19 2.34 -14.56
CA TRP A 106 7.27 3.27 -13.88
C TRP A 106 7.58 4.72 -14.23
N THR A 107 8.86 5.12 -14.27
CA THR A 107 9.29 6.45 -14.68
C THR A 107 8.72 6.84 -16.06
N HIS A 108 8.92 5.96 -17.04
CA HIS A 108 8.49 6.27 -18.42
C HIS A 108 6.97 6.13 -18.60
N LEU A 109 6.33 5.22 -17.86
CA LEU A 109 4.87 5.10 -17.86
C LEU A 109 4.21 6.34 -17.25
N GLU A 110 4.72 6.82 -16.12
CA GLU A 110 4.23 8.03 -15.45
C GLU A 110 4.44 9.29 -16.31
N LEU A 111 5.63 9.45 -16.93
CA LEU A 111 5.93 10.55 -17.86
C LEU A 111 5.02 10.53 -19.09
N SER A 112 4.81 9.36 -19.68
CA SER A 112 3.94 9.21 -20.84
C SER A 112 2.48 9.51 -20.52
N ARG A 113 1.93 8.96 -19.43
CA ARG A 113 0.49 9.04 -19.13
C ARG A 113 0.05 10.40 -18.60
N TYR A 114 0.89 11.07 -17.79
CA TYR A 114 0.53 12.38 -17.27
C TYR A 114 1.00 13.53 -18.16
N PHE A 115 2.19 13.42 -18.75
CA PHE A 115 2.84 14.56 -19.40
C PHE A 115 2.99 14.41 -20.90
N GLU A 116 2.62 13.26 -21.50
CA GLU A 116 2.80 12.95 -22.91
C GLU A 116 4.28 13.01 -23.34
N ILE A 117 5.17 12.65 -22.41
CA ILE A 117 6.61 12.56 -22.64
C ILE A 117 6.97 11.09 -22.88
N ASP A 118 7.23 10.74 -24.13
CA ASP A 118 7.56 9.36 -24.56
C ASP A 118 9.06 9.13 -24.72
N GLU A 119 9.86 10.17 -24.61
CA GLU A 119 11.31 10.09 -24.69
C GLU A 119 11.89 9.44 -23.44
N VAL A 120 12.95 8.64 -23.64
CA VAL A 120 13.67 8.03 -22.51
C VAL A 120 14.37 9.12 -21.71
N LEU A 121 14.03 9.21 -20.41
CA LEU A 121 14.61 10.19 -19.50
C LEU A 121 16.10 9.91 -19.27
N SER A 122 16.92 10.92 -19.42
CA SER A 122 18.37 10.91 -19.20
C SER A 122 18.89 12.31 -18.92
N GLU A 123 20.17 12.45 -18.60
CA GLU A 123 20.81 13.78 -18.46
C GLU A 123 20.63 14.68 -19.67
N LYS A 124 20.53 14.09 -20.88
CA LYS A 124 20.46 14.87 -22.15
C LYS A 124 19.19 15.68 -22.28
N ASN A 125 18.08 15.21 -21.70
CA ASN A 125 16.77 15.87 -21.79
C ASN A 125 16.22 16.30 -20.43
N ALA A 126 17.00 16.17 -19.36
CA ALA A 126 16.57 16.44 -17.99
C ALA A 126 15.94 17.83 -17.83
N ASP A 127 16.62 18.89 -18.29
CA ASP A 127 16.10 20.26 -18.18
C ASP A 127 14.81 20.49 -18.96
N ALA A 128 14.70 19.92 -20.16
CA ALA A 128 13.50 20.05 -20.98
C ALA A 128 12.31 19.32 -20.34
N VAL A 129 12.53 18.10 -19.83
CA VAL A 129 11.50 17.31 -19.14
C VAL A 129 11.10 17.98 -17.82
N PHE A 130 12.07 18.43 -17.01
CA PHE A 130 11.79 19.16 -15.78
C PHE A 130 10.91 20.37 -16.02
N LYS A 131 11.29 21.21 -17.00
CA LYS A 131 10.55 22.41 -17.33
C LYS A 131 9.12 22.08 -17.81
N ASN A 132 8.97 21.20 -18.80
CA ASN A 132 7.67 20.84 -19.37
C ASN A 132 6.73 20.26 -18.30
N ALA A 133 7.18 19.28 -17.52
CA ALA A 133 6.35 18.65 -16.52
C ALA A 133 6.02 19.59 -15.34
N SER A 134 6.97 20.43 -14.91
CA SER A 134 6.72 21.40 -13.82
C SER A 134 5.78 22.52 -14.28
N GLU A 135 5.89 23.01 -15.50
CA GLU A 135 4.93 23.99 -16.04
C GLU A 135 3.51 23.43 -16.10
N LYS A 136 3.32 22.16 -16.51
CA LYS A 136 2.02 21.48 -16.45
C LYS A 136 1.52 21.34 -15.01
N LEU A 137 2.35 20.86 -14.09
CA LEU A 137 2.00 20.66 -12.68
C LEU A 137 1.62 21.94 -11.94
N ASN A 138 2.16 23.09 -12.39
CA ASN A 138 1.83 24.40 -11.84
C ASN A 138 0.54 25.01 -12.45
N THR A 139 -0.40 24.14 -12.87
CA THR A 139 -1.70 24.55 -13.38
C THR A 139 -2.83 23.80 -12.67
N PRO A 140 -4.06 24.38 -12.63
CA PRO A 140 -5.21 23.72 -12.04
C PRO A 140 -5.56 22.35 -12.66
N GLU A 141 -5.26 22.16 -13.94
CA GLU A 141 -5.52 20.93 -14.70
C GLU A 141 -4.63 19.76 -14.22
N PHE A 142 -3.58 20.05 -13.45
CA PHE A 142 -2.66 19.09 -12.85
C PHE A 142 -2.58 19.23 -11.32
N SER A 143 -3.59 19.85 -10.70
CA SER A 143 -3.74 19.83 -9.24
C SER A 143 -3.90 18.42 -8.70
N ALA A 144 -3.72 18.24 -7.39
CA ALA A 144 -3.81 16.94 -6.73
C ALA A 144 -5.10 16.17 -7.09
N GLN A 145 -6.27 16.84 -7.06
CA GLN A 145 -7.54 16.21 -7.45
C GLN A 145 -7.63 15.93 -8.96
N SER A 146 -7.07 16.82 -9.78
CA SER A 146 -7.07 16.64 -11.24
C SER A 146 -6.21 15.45 -11.67
N LEU A 147 -5.04 15.25 -11.05
CA LEU A 147 -4.18 14.07 -11.30
C LEU A 147 -4.92 12.76 -11.00
N ILE A 148 -5.64 12.69 -9.88
CA ILE A 148 -6.46 11.54 -9.50
C ILE A 148 -7.59 11.30 -10.52
N SER A 149 -8.28 12.37 -10.92
CA SER A 149 -9.39 12.29 -11.88
C SER A 149 -8.94 11.83 -13.27
N LYS A 150 -7.75 12.26 -13.73
CA LYS A 150 -7.16 11.83 -15.00
C LYS A 150 -6.98 10.31 -15.09
N MET A 151 -6.73 9.64 -13.98
CA MET A 151 -6.57 8.19 -13.90
C MET A 151 -7.87 7.44 -13.60
N ASN A 152 -9.03 8.10 -13.66
CA ASN A 152 -10.34 7.51 -13.40
C ASN A 152 -10.42 6.78 -12.05
N VAL A 153 -9.78 7.36 -11.02
CA VAL A 153 -9.84 6.81 -9.65
C VAL A 153 -11.21 7.13 -9.05
N LYS A 154 -11.96 6.11 -8.63
CA LYS A 154 -13.28 6.27 -8.01
C LYS A 154 -13.21 6.27 -6.49
N VAL A 155 -12.28 5.51 -5.94
CA VAL A 155 -12.09 5.40 -4.48
C VAL A 155 -10.61 5.42 -4.18
N LEU A 156 -10.24 6.19 -3.14
CA LEU A 156 -8.94 6.08 -2.51
C LEU A 156 -9.09 5.91 -0.99
N CYS A 157 -8.19 5.11 -0.38
CA CYS A 157 -8.08 4.99 1.07
C CYS A 157 -6.66 5.37 1.50
N THR A 158 -6.56 6.50 2.16
CA THR A 158 -5.32 6.94 2.82
C THR A 158 -5.12 6.20 4.15
N THR A 159 -4.04 6.44 4.86
CA THR A 159 -3.71 5.69 6.09
C THR A 159 -3.42 6.66 7.22
N GLU A 160 -4.25 6.65 8.27
CA GLU A 160 -4.16 7.58 9.39
C GLU A 160 -4.02 6.88 10.74
N ASP A 161 -3.26 7.55 11.61
CA ASP A 161 -3.06 7.15 13.00
C ASP A 161 -4.33 7.42 13.85
N PRO A 162 -4.63 6.63 14.91
CA PRO A 162 -5.72 6.89 15.84
C PRO A 162 -5.80 8.31 16.39
N THR A 163 -4.68 9.04 16.42
CA THR A 163 -4.64 10.43 16.90
C THR A 163 -5.11 11.45 15.88
N ASP A 164 -5.33 11.07 14.62
CA ASP A 164 -5.77 12.00 13.57
C ASP A 164 -7.22 12.45 13.79
N ASN A 165 -7.49 13.74 13.58
CA ASN A 165 -8.80 14.34 13.70
C ASN A 165 -9.68 14.22 12.44
N LEU A 166 -9.15 13.72 11.35
CA LEU A 166 -9.80 13.52 10.04
C LEU A 166 -10.41 14.80 9.43
N ASP A 167 -9.89 15.98 9.75
CA ASP A 167 -10.49 17.24 9.28
C ASP A 167 -10.43 17.38 7.76
N TYR A 168 -9.35 16.89 7.14
CA TYR A 168 -9.22 16.89 5.69
C TYR A 168 -10.19 15.91 5.01
N HIS A 169 -10.41 14.73 5.60
CA HIS A 169 -11.41 13.77 5.12
C HIS A 169 -12.83 14.33 5.24
N LYS A 170 -13.15 14.99 6.35
CA LYS A 170 -14.43 15.68 6.55
C LYS A 170 -14.63 16.81 5.54
N LYS A 171 -13.55 17.54 5.17
CA LYS A 171 -13.61 18.57 4.13
C LYS A 171 -13.86 17.95 2.76
N LEU A 172 -13.14 16.88 2.42
CA LEU A 172 -13.31 16.15 1.16
C LEU A 172 -14.71 15.56 1.00
N SER A 173 -15.26 14.97 2.06
CA SER A 173 -16.62 14.38 2.02
C SER A 173 -17.76 15.39 1.81
N LYS A 174 -17.51 16.66 2.08
CA LYS A 174 -18.46 17.78 1.85
C LYS A 174 -18.23 18.51 0.53
N GLY A 175 -17.10 18.23 -0.14
CA GLY A 175 -16.73 18.84 -1.40
C GLY A 175 -17.34 18.13 -2.62
N ASN A 176 -17.05 18.66 -3.81
CA ASN A 176 -17.51 18.10 -5.08
C ASN A 176 -16.43 17.26 -5.79
N PHE A 177 -15.46 16.71 -5.06
CA PHE A 177 -14.46 15.84 -5.64
C PHE A 177 -15.12 14.51 -6.07
N GLY A 178 -14.97 14.15 -7.34
CA GLY A 178 -15.65 12.98 -7.92
C GLY A 178 -15.10 11.62 -7.45
N THR A 179 -14.00 11.63 -6.69
CA THR A 179 -13.39 10.44 -6.08
C THR A 179 -13.79 10.35 -4.61
N LYS A 180 -14.30 9.20 -4.17
CA LYS A 180 -14.55 8.93 -2.75
C LYS A 180 -13.21 8.76 -2.02
N VAL A 181 -12.94 9.62 -1.05
CA VAL A 181 -11.73 9.52 -0.21
C VAL A 181 -12.13 8.98 1.17
N SER A 182 -11.59 7.82 1.51
CA SER A 182 -11.73 7.18 2.81
C SER A 182 -10.36 7.06 3.48
N THR A 183 -10.32 6.45 4.65
CA THR A 183 -9.09 6.22 5.41
C THR A 183 -9.03 4.81 5.97
N ALA A 184 -7.82 4.27 6.15
CA ALA A 184 -7.52 3.10 6.96
C ALA A 184 -7.07 3.54 8.36
N PHE A 185 -7.57 2.86 9.39
CA PHE A 185 -7.16 3.05 10.77
C PHE A 185 -5.88 2.26 11.06
N ARG A 186 -4.76 2.94 11.39
CA ARG A 186 -3.46 2.28 11.62
C ARG A 186 -2.92 2.53 13.02
N PRO A 187 -3.24 1.67 14.00
CA PRO A 187 -2.89 1.86 15.41
C PRO A 187 -1.53 1.27 15.79
N ASP A 188 -0.59 1.10 14.87
CA ASP A 188 0.69 0.43 15.12
C ASP A 188 1.47 1.03 16.30
N LYS A 189 1.40 2.36 16.50
CA LYS A 189 2.08 3.01 17.63
C LYS A 189 1.48 2.62 18.99
N ALA A 190 0.19 2.29 19.04
CA ALA A 190 -0.44 1.76 20.25
C ALA A 190 -0.03 0.31 20.55
N ILE A 191 0.39 -0.43 19.52
CA ILE A 191 0.83 -1.83 19.61
C ILE A 191 2.31 -1.92 20.03
N LEU A 192 3.16 -0.97 19.60
CA LEU A 192 4.60 -0.99 19.82
C LEU A 192 5.00 -0.53 21.24
N ILE A 193 4.59 -1.27 22.26
CA ILE A 193 4.79 -0.96 23.69
C ILE A 193 6.26 -0.82 24.08
N GLU A 194 7.18 -1.47 23.35
CA GLU A 194 8.64 -1.39 23.55
C GLU A 194 9.25 -0.09 23.07
N SER A 195 8.55 0.71 22.28
CA SER A 195 9.05 1.96 21.69
C SER A 195 9.38 3.00 22.78
N ASP A 196 10.52 3.66 22.67
CA ASP A 196 10.93 4.70 23.64
C ASP A 196 9.89 5.85 23.72
N ILE A 197 9.18 6.14 22.63
CA ILE A 197 8.15 7.20 22.56
C ILE A 197 6.75 6.72 22.97
N TYR A 198 6.58 5.48 23.44
CA TYR A 198 5.26 4.89 23.69
C TYR A 198 4.38 5.71 24.63
N ASN A 199 4.92 6.12 25.80
CA ASN A 199 4.15 6.92 26.75
C ASN A 199 3.77 8.30 26.19
N THR A 200 4.66 8.97 25.49
CA THR A 200 4.36 10.25 24.80
C THR A 200 3.24 10.08 23.75
N TYR A 201 3.24 8.94 23.06
CA TYR A 201 2.14 8.63 22.14
C TYR A 201 0.81 8.44 22.87
N LEU A 202 0.80 7.71 24.00
CA LEU A 202 -0.41 7.56 24.81
C LEU A 202 -0.93 8.91 25.34
N ASP A 203 -0.03 9.80 25.77
CA ASP A 203 -0.41 11.16 26.22
C ASP A 203 -1.07 11.96 25.08
N THR A 204 -0.59 11.78 23.83
CA THR A 204 -1.23 12.37 22.64
C THR A 204 -2.62 11.76 22.41
N LEU A 205 -2.75 10.46 22.55
CA LEU A 205 -4.01 9.73 22.38
C LEU A 205 -5.05 10.12 23.45
N GLU A 206 -4.61 10.32 24.70
CA GLU A 206 -5.42 10.90 25.78
C GLU A 206 -5.97 12.29 25.38
N GLY A 207 -5.09 13.14 24.84
CA GLY A 207 -5.47 14.49 24.42
C GLY A 207 -6.57 14.50 23.37
N VAL A 208 -6.50 13.66 22.34
CA VAL A 208 -7.51 13.62 21.27
C VAL A 208 -8.80 12.88 21.67
N SER A 209 -8.74 11.98 22.65
CA SER A 209 -9.90 11.25 23.16
C SER A 209 -10.57 11.92 24.36
N SER A 210 -9.89 12.88 24.99
CA SER A 210 -10.28 13.49 26.27
C SER A 210 -10.53 12.44 27.37
N THR A 211 -9.78 11.34 27.33
CA THR A 211 -9.92 10.19 28.25
C THR A 211 -8.53 9.77 28.72
N SER A 212 -8.36 9.58 30.02
CA SER A 212 -7.08 9.11 30.60
C SER A 212 -6.79 7.65 30.24
N ILE A 213 -5.49 7.30 30.08
CA ILE A 213 -5.01 5.96 29.78
C ILE A 213 -3.98 5.55 30.82
N SER A 214 -4.44 5.14 31.99
CA SER A 214 -3.61 4.66 33.10
C SER A 214 -3.55 3.13 33.17
N THR A 215 -4.55 2.47 32.60
CA THR A 215 -4.69 1.00 32.58
C THR A 215 -4.82 0.46 31.17
N TYR A 216 -4.59 -0.86 31.00
CA TYR A 216 -4.81 -1.54 29.73
C TYR A 216 -6.28 -1.47 29.27
N ASP A 217 -7.21 -1.59 30.21
CA ASP A 217 -8.64 -1.53 29.89
C ASP A 217 -9.01 -0.13 29.35
N GLU A 218 -8.49 0.95 29.94
CA GLU A 218 -8.68 2.32 29.46
C GLU A 218 -8.03 2.54 28.08
N LEU A 219 -6.90 1.90 27.78
CA LEU A 219 -6.34 1.93 26.42
C LEU A 219 -7.31 1.28 25.42
N CYS A 220 -7.87 0.13 25.76
CA CYS A 220 -8.87 -0.55 24.91
C CYS A 220 -10.10 0.33 24.69
N ASP A 221 -10.62 0.96 25.76
CA ASP A 221 -11.78 1.87 25.70
C ASP A 221 -11.49 3.07 24.79
N VAL A 222 -10.32 3.67 24.91
CA VAL A 222 -9.90 4.81 24.06
C VAL A 222 -9.78 4.39 22.61
N LEU A 223 -9.17 3.24 22.32
CA LEU A 223 -9.07 2.74 20.94
C LEU A 223 -10.46 2.44 20.35
N LEU A 224 -11.38 1.90 21.13
CA LEU A 224 -12.78 1.70 20.71
C LEU A 224 -13.46 3.05 20.40
N ILE A 225 -13.28 4.08 21.24
CA ILE A 225 -13.77 5.43 20.96
C ILE A 225 -13.20 5.96 19.64
N ARG A 226 -11.90 5.75 19.37
CA ARG A 226 -11.26 6.19 18.13
C ARG A 226 -11.75 5.40 16.92
N ILE A 227 -11.95 4.08 17.02
CA ILE A 227 -12.54 3.25 15.97
C ILE A 227 -13.96 3.74 15.64
N ALA A 228 -14.80 4.00 16.66
CA ALA A 228 -16.13 4.54 16.45
C ALA A 228 -16.11 5.93 15.78
N PHE A 229 -15.15 6.79 16.14
CA PHE A 229 -14.94 8.07 15.50
C PHE A 229 -14.55 7.93 14.03
N PHE A 230 -13.61 7.05 13.71
CA PHE A 230 -13.19 6.77 12.33
C PHE A 230 -14.34 6.18 11.52
N HIS A 231 -15.08 5.23 12.10
CA HIS A 231 -16.25 4.61 11.47
C HIS A 231 -17.31 5.65 11.10
N LYS A 232 -17.62 6.56 12.02
CA LYS A 232 -18.57 7.67 11.80
C LYS A 232 -18.12 8.58 10.66
N ASN A 233 -16.82 8.72 10.42
CA ASN A 233 -16.23 9.51 9.35
C ASN A 233 -15.94 8.71 8.05
N GLY A 234 -16.53 7.51 7.91
CA GLY A 234 -16.49 6.74 6.67
C GLY A 234 -15.40 5.70 6.56
N CYS A 235 -14.57 5.51 7.60
CA CYS A 235 -13.59 4.43 7.64
C CYS A 235 -14.27 3.06 7.69
N ARG A 236 -13.78 2.10 6.89
CA ARG A 236 -14.29 0.72 6.81
C ARG A 236 -13.19 -0.33 6.80
N LEU A 237 -11.96 0.09 7.03
CA LEU A 237 -10.81 -0.80 7.03
C LEU A 237 -9.74 -0.32 8.00
N CYS A 238 -8.92 -1.26 8.46
CA CYS A 238 -7.70 -0.98 9.18
C CYS A 238 -6.48 -1.48 8.41
N ASP A 239 -5.31 -1.08 8.87
CA ASP A 239 -4.03 -1.50 8.35
C ASP A 239 -3.02 -1.66 9.47
N HIS A 240 -2.15 -2.66 9.35
CA HIS A 240 -1.06 -2.95 10.29
C HIS A 240 0.22 -3.30 9.53
N GLY A 241 1.34 -2.67 9.90
CA GLY A 241 2.67 -2.99 9.38
C GLY A 241 3.52 -3.70 10.44
N LEU A 242 3.59 -5.04 10.39
CA LEU A 242 4.19 -5.87 11.42
C LEU A 242 5.32 -6.75 10.84
N SER A 243 6.26 -7.20 11.69
CA SER A 243 7.24 -8.21 11.29
C SER A 243 6.58 -9.57 11.00
N HIS A 244 5.64 -9.96 11.82
CA HIS A 244 4.77 -11.15 11.72
C HIS A 244 3.54 -10.90 12.59
N LEU A 245 2.50 -11.69 12.47
CA LEU A 245 1.38 -11.62 13.40
C LEU A 245 1.80 -12.08 14.79
N TYR A 246 1.38 -11.35 15.80
CA TYR A 246 1.67 -11.68 17.18
C TYR A 246 0.56 -12.57 17.75
N ALA A 247 0.91 -13.78 18.20
CA ALA A 247 -0.02 -14.79 18.70
C ALA A 247 0.52 -15.54 19.92
N GLU A 248 1.24 -14.82 20.80
CA GLU A 248 1.72 -15.38 22.06
C GLU A 248 0.56 -15.65 23.02
N ASP A 249 0.71 -16.70 23.84
CA ASP A 249 -0.23 -16.95 24.92
C ASP A 249 -0.06 -15.92 26.04
N PHE A 250 -1.15 -15.42 26.54
CA PHE A 250 -1.18 -14.43 27.60
C PHE A 250 -2.37 -14.64 28.55
N THR A 251 -2.26 -14.07 29.74
CA THR A 251 -3.40 -13.90 30.65
C THR A 251 -3.72 -12.40 30.78
N SER A 252 -4.97 -12.08 31.12
CA SER A 252 -5.37 -10.70 31.34
C SER A 252 -4.54 -10.02 32.46
N SER A 253 -4.20 -10.75 33.51
CA SER A 253 -3.36 -10.22 34.59
C SER A 253 -1.94 -9.90 34.16
N GLU A 254 -1.32 -10.73 33.32
CA GLU A 254 0.01 -10.45 32.74
C GLU A 254 -0.02 -9.18 31.88
N VAL A 255 -0.98 -9.06 30.95
CA VAL A 255 -1.10 -7.91 30.06
C VAL A 255 -1.28 -6.60 30.85
N LYS A 256 -2.15 -6.60 31.87
CA LYS A 256 -2.37 -5.44 32.75
C LYS A 256 -1.11 -5.06 33.52
N ALA A 257 -0.37 -6.05 34.03
CA ALA A 257 0.90 -5.79 34.72
C ALA A 257 1.98 -5.23 33.78
N ILE A 258 2.09 -5.77 32.57
CA ILE A 258 3.03 -5.28 31.54
C ILE A 258 2.71 -3.82 31.14
N PHE A 259 1.45 -3.51 30.89
CA PHE A 259 1.02 -2.15 30.58
C PHE A 259 1.32 -1.17 31.71
N LYS A 260 0.95 -1.51 32.93
CA LYS A 260 1.25 -0.71 34.13
C LYS A 260 2.75 -0.44 34.27
N LYS A 261 3.58 -1.49 34.17
CA LYS A 261 5.04 -1.39 34.20
C LYS A 261 5.55 -0.36 33.17
N ARG A 262 5.00 -0.39 31.94
CA ARG A 262 5.40 0.55 30.89
C ARG A 262 4.92 1.98 31.15
N ARG A 263 3.70 2.17 31.63
CA ARG A 263 3.16 3.50 32.01
C ARG A 263 3.96 4.13 33.17
N GLU A 264 4.52 3.33 34.08
CA GLU A 264 5.43 3.77 35.13
C GLU A 264 6.86 4.10 34.60
N GLY A 265 7.10 4.08 33.31
CA GLY A 265 8.37 4.42 32.66
C GLY A 265 9.39 3.28 32.64
N GLN A 266 9.03 2.08 33.06
CA GLN A 266 9.94 0.94 33.06
C GLN A 266 9.99 0.27 31.69
N LYS A 267 11.15 -0.29 31.31
CA LYS A 267 11.31 -1.05 30.06
C LYS A 267 10.64 -2.40 30.17
N VAL A 268 9.95 -2.80 29.10
CA VAL A 268 9.42 -4.16 28.93
C VAL A 268 10.42 -5.04 28.20
N THR A 269 10.43 -6.33 28.51
CA THR A 269 11.21 -7.33 27.76
C THR A 269 10.53 -7.67 26.44
N ASN A 270 11.25 -8.25 25.48
CA ASN A 270 10.66 -8.69 24.22
C ASN A 270 9.49 -9.67 24.42
N LYS A 271 9.60 -10.58 25.39
CA LYS A 271 8.53 -11.53 25.71
C LYS A 271 7.28 -10.83 26.27
N GLU A 272 7.46 -9.86 27.16
CA GLU A 272 6.37 -9.03 27.68
C GLU A 272 5.72 -8.23 26.55
N ALA A 273 6.53 -7.59 25.68
CA ALA A 273 6.03 -6.85 24.54
C ALA A 273 5.17 -7.74 23.61
N ARG A 274 5.63 -8.95 23.27
CA ARG A 274 4.88 -9.89 22.43
C ARG A 274 3.54 -10.31 23.04
N LYS A 275 3.48 -10.56 24.36
CA LYS A 275 2.22 -10.86 25.04
C LYS A 275 1.22 -9.70 24.97
N PHE A 276 1.70 -8.48 25.25
CA PHE A 276 0.88 -7.28 25.13
C PHE A 276 0.37 -7.05 23.70
N GLN A 277 1.28 -7.14 22.71
CA GLN A 277 0.98 -6.98 21.30
C GLN A 277 -0.07 -8.00 20.84
N SER A 278 0.06 -9.26 21.25
CA SER A 278 -0.91 -10.31 20.93
C SER A 278 -2.30 -10.02 21.52
N ALA A 279 -2.34 -9.57 22.77
CA ALA A 279 -3.60 -9.24 23.44
C ALA A 279 -4.29 -8.04 22.77
N LEU A 280 -3.54 -6.97 22.51
CA LEU A 280 -4.10 -5.76 21.90
C LEU A 280 -4.54 -6.00 20.46
N LEU A 281 -3.76 -6.76 19.68
CA LEU A 281 -4.09 -7.08 18.30
C LEU A 281 -5.36 -7.94 18.20
N LEU A 282 -5.55 -8.91 19.10
CA LEU A 282 -6.79 -9.69 19.17
C LEU A 282 -8.00 -8.81 19.55
N PHE A 283 -7.85 -7.93 20.53
CA PHE A 283 -8.91 -6.98 20.90
C PHE A 283 -9.31 -6.10 19.71
N LEU A 284 -8.33 -5.56 18.99
CA LEU A 284 -8.57 -4.73 17.81
C LEU A 284 -9.28 -5.53 16.70
N ALA A 285 -8.81 -6.75 16.42
CA ALA A 285 -9.38 -7.59 15.36
C ALA A 285 -10.84 -7.99 15.67
N GLU A 286 -11.16 -8.35 16.92
CA GLU A 286 -12.54 -8.59 17.35
C GLU A 286 -13.40 -7.33 17.19
N THR A 287 -12.85 -6.16 17.53
CA THR A 287 -13.54 -4.86 17.34
C THR A 287 -13.76 -4.56 15.85
N TYR A 288 -12.79 -4.80 14.99
CA TYR A 288 -12.95 -4.61 13.54
C TYR A 288 -14.08 -5.49 12.97
N HIS A 289 -14.17 -6.75 13.45
CA HIS A 289 -15.27 -7.62 13.08
C HIS A 289 -16.63 -7.04 13.50
N GLU A 290 -16.75 -6.52 14.72
CA GLU A 290 -17.98 -5.92 15.24
C GLU A 290 -18.43 -4.68 14.44
N PHE A 291 -17.47 -3.90 13.94
CA PHE A 291 -17.72 -2.76 13.08
C PHE A 291 -17.90 -3.11 11.61
N GLY A 292 -17.76 -4.38 11.22
CA GLY A 292 -17.82 -4.83 9.83
C GLY A 292 -16.67 -4.32 8.96
N TRP A 293 -15.51 -4.06 9.55
CA TRP A 293 -14.34 -3.56 8.83
C TRP A 293 -13.55 -4.69 8.17
N VAL A 294 -12.84 -4.33 7.09
CA VAL A 294 -11.78 -5.16 6.52
C VAL A 294 -10.49 -4.90 7.28
N GLN A 295 -9.79 -5.96 7.69
CA GLN A 295 -8.47 -5.83 8.30
C GLN A 295 -7.37 -6.18 7.32
N GLN A 296 -6.29 -5.38 7.30
CA GLN A 296 -5.13 -5.56 6.44
C GLN A 296 -3.86 -5.72 7.28
N PHE A 297 -3.02 -6.69 6.89
CA PHE A 297 -1.75 -6.98 7.57
C PHE A 297 -0.61 -7.00 6.56
N HIS A 298 0.27 -6.00 6.65
CA HIS A 298 1.52 -5.92 5.91
C HIS A 298 2.64 -6.54 6.74
N LEU A 299 3.12 -7.73 6.35
CA LEU A 299 4.00 -8.57 7.14
C LEU A 299 5.39 -8.71 6.53
N GLY A 300 6.44 -8.72 7.36
CA GLY A 300 7.77 -9.13 6.95
C GLY A 300 8.79 -8.00 6.75
N ALA A 301 8.47 -6.74 7.01
CA ALA A 301 9.43 -5.66 6.87
C ALA A 301 10.46 -5.65 8.01
N LEU A 302 11.75 -5.70 7.66
CA LEU A 302 12.87 -5.45 8.55
C LEU A 302 13.25 -3.98 8.47
N ARG A 303 12.81 -3.21 9.47
CA ARG A 303 12.86 -1.74 9.47
C ARG A 303 14.18 -1.20 10.01
N ASN A 304 14.59 -0.02 9.50
CA ASN A 304 15.65 0.81 10.05
C ASN A 304 17.01 0.11 10.19
N ASN A 305 17.42 -0.66 9.18
CA ASN A 305 18.64 -1.49 9.22
C ASN A 305 19.93 -0.68 9.36
N ASN A 306 19.93 0.60 8.98
CA ASN A 306 21.07 1.48 9.10
C ASN A 306 20.84 2.49 10.24
N SER A 307 21.30 2.14 11.44
CA SER A 307 21.11 2.98 12.64
C SER A 307 21.78 4.36 12.55
N ARG A 308 22.88 4.50 11.78
CA ARG A 308 23.52 5.79 11.53
C ARG A 308 22.62 6.70 10.71
N MET A 309 22.04 6.16 9.63
CA MET A 309 21.16 6.94 8.75
C MET A 309 19.80 7.21 9.40
N LEU A 310 19.29 6.30 10.23
CA LEU A 310 18.11 6.55 11.05
C LEU A 310 18.26 7.77 11.96
N LYS A 311 19.45 7.95 12.55
CA LYS A 311 19.76 9.14 13.38
C LYS A 311 19.85 10.42 12.57
N VAL A 312 20.29 10.34 11.32
CA VAL A 312 20.51 11.51 10.44
C VAL A 312 19.24 11.93 9.72
N LEU A 313 18.49 10.97 9.17
CA LEU A 313 17.36 11.21 8.25
C LEU A 313 15.99 10.85 8.83
N GLY A 314 15.94 10.10 9.93
CA GLY A 314 14.70 9.56 10.47
C GLY A 314 14.24 8.27 9.79
N PRO A 315 13.05 7.76 10.19
CA PRO A 315 12.45 6.55 9.62
C PRO A 315 11.93 6.79 8.20
N ASP A 316 11.58 5.70 7.51
CA ASP A 316 10.94 5.70 6.17
C ASP A 316 11.76 6.41 5.08
N THR A 317 13.07 6.41 5.20
CA THR A 317 13.98 7.07 4.26
C THR A 317 14.76 6.09 3.36
N GLY A 318 14.27 4.85 3.23
CA GLY A 318 14.79 3.85 2.28
C GLY A 318 15.86 2.91 2.87
N TRP A 319 15.93 2.77 4.20
CA TRP A 319 16.90 1.90 4.90
C TRP A 319 16.26 0.63 5.47
N ASP A 320 15.17 0.20 4.87
CA ASP A 320 14.45 -1.01 5.24
C ASP A 320 14.76 -2.17 4.28
N SER A 321 14.46 -3.38 4.70
CA SER A 321 14.74 -4.62 3.94
C SER A 321 13.63 -5.65 4.13
N ILE A 322 13.70 -6.71 3.34
CA ILE A 322 12.93 -7.94 3.55
C ILE A 322 13.45 -8.62 4.82
N GLY A 323 12.55 -8.96 5.73
CA GLY A 323 12.84 -9.77 6.90
C GLY A 323 12.54 -11.25 6.66
N ASP A 324 13.32 -12.10 7.29
CA ASP A 324 13.11 -13.55 7.29
C ASP A 324 12.48 -13.98 8.61
N TYR A 325 11.22 -13.62 8.79
CA TYR A 325 10.44 -13.94 10.00
C TYR A 325 9.57 -15.17 9.75
N PRO A 326 9.50 -16.12 10.71
CA PRO A 326 8.52 -17.22 10.64
C PRO A 326 7.09 -16.69 10.63
N GLN A 327 6.35 -16.90 9.53
CA GLN A 327 5.00 -16.37 9.37
C GLN A 327 3.91 -17.40 9.71
N ALA A 328 4.10 -18.66 9.30
CA ALA A 328 3.03 -19.65 9.21
C ALA A 328 2.30 -19.92 10.53
N GLU A 329 3.03 -20.25 11.59
CA GLU A 329 2.44 -20.69 12.87
C GLU A 329 1.67 -19.56 13.57
N SER A 330 2.28 -18.37 13.65
CA SER A 330 1.65 -17.22 14.32
C SER A 330 0.44 -16.72 13.55
N LEU A 331 0.52 -16.69 12.22
CA LEU A 331 -0.60 -16.34 11.34
C LEU A 331 -1.76 -17.32 11.51
N SER A 332 -1.48 -18.63 11.45
CA SER A 332 -2.50 -19.67 11.66
C SER A 332 -3.17 -19.53 13.01
N LYS A 333 -2.39 -19.41 14.09
CA LYS A 333 -2.92 -19.28 15.45
C LYS A 333 -3.77 -18.03 15.65
N PHE A 334 -3.36 -16.91 15.07
CA PHE A 334 -4.12 -15.65 15.14
C PHE A 334 -5.47 -15.77 14.44
N LEU A 335 -5.49 -16.27 13.19
CA LEU A 335 -6.72 -16.44 12.42
C LEU A 335 -7.66 -17.46 13.06
N ASP A 336 -7.13 -18.61 13.51
CA ASP A 336 -7.88 -19.66 14.19
C ASP A 336 -8.52 -19.16 15.51
N THR A 337 -7.80 -18.35 16.28
CA THR A 337 -8.32 -17.75 17.51
C THR A 337 -9.54 -16.87 17.25
N LEU A 338 -9.55 -16.12 16.16
CA LEU A 338 -10.67 -15.26 15.76
C LEU A 338 -11.81 -16.07 15.13
N ASP A 339 -11.47 -17.02 14.28
CA ASP A 339 -12.44 -17.86 13.57
C ASP A 339 -13.20 -18.76 14.54
N GLY A 340 -12.48 -19.40 15.51
CA GLY A 340 -13.08 -20.21 16.55
C GLY A 340 -14.08 -19.47 17.47
N LYS A 341 -13.99 -18.14 17.53
CA LYS A 341 -14.94 -17.25 18.21
C LYS A 341 -16.02 -16.70 17.28
N ASN A 342 -15.99 -17.05 16.00
CA ASN A 342 -16.81 -16.43 14.95
C ASN A 342 -16.63 -14.90 14.89
N LYS A 343 -15.37 -14.44 15.04
CA LYS A 343 -14.97 -13.02 15.07
C LYS A 343 -13.92 -12.68 14.00
N LEU A 344 -13.66 -13.60 13.05
CA LEU A 344 -12.74 -13.32 11.97
C LEU A 344 -13.42 -12.40 10.94
N ALA A 345 -12.93 -11.17 10.83
CA ALA A 345 -13.34 -10.19 9.82
C ALA A 345 -12.83 -10.56 8.42
N LYS A 346 -13.34 -9.91 7.36
CA LYS A 346 -12.70 -9.92 6.04
C LYS A 346 -11.25 -9.49 6.21
N THR A 347 -10.31 -10.31 5.72
CA THR A 347 -8.87 -10.16 6.03
C THR A 347 -8.04 -10.18 4.77
N ILE A 348 -7.09 -9.24 4.65
CA ILE A 348 -6.10 -9.21 3.58
C ILE A 348 -4.70 -9.31 4.20
N ILE A 349 -3.91 -10.23 3.69
CA ILE A 349 -2.55 -10.49 4.16
C ILE A 349 -1.58 -10.17 3.03
N TYR A 350 -0.53 -9.41 3.33
CA TYR A 350 0.57 -9.11 2.41
C TYR A 350 1.88 -9.62 3.02
N ASN A 351 2.69 -10.29 2.21
CA ASN A 351 4.05 -10.64 2.58
C ASN A 351 5.06 -9.76 1.83
N LEU A 352 6.22 -9.59 2.44
CA LEU A 352 7.36 -8.90 1.84
C LEU A 352 8.41 -9.90 1.32
N ASN A 353 8.58 -11.04 2.01
CA ASN A 353 9.49 -12.09 1.61
C ASN A 353 8.83 -12.99 0.55
N PRO A 354 9.34 -13.07 -0.70
CA PRO A 354 8.77 -13.95 -1.73
C PRO A 354 8.81 -15.43 -1.35
N GLY A 355 9.71 -15.84 -0.45
CA GLY A 355 9.74 -17.20 0.10
C GLY A 355 8.47 -17.61 0.84
N ASP A 356 7.67 -16.63 1.28
CA ASP A 356 6.39 -16.85 1.97
C ASP A 356 5.18 -16.93 1.03
N ASN A 357 5.34 -16.74 -0.29
CA ASN A 357 4.24 -16.71 -1.24
C ASN A 357 3.33 -17.95 -1.13
N ALA A 358 3.90 -19.13 -1.16
CA ALA A 358 3.14 -20.37 -1.04
C ALA A 358 2.50 -20.54 0.36
N VAL A 359 3.18 -20.07 1.40
CA VAL A 359 2.65 -20.08 2.78
C VAL A 359 1.38 -19.23 2.86
N MET A 360 1.41 -18.01 2.30
CA MET A 360 0.26 -17.10 2.30
C MET A 360 -0.89 -17.65 1.46
N ALA A 361 -0.59 -18.08 0.23
CA ALA A 361 -1.61 -18.65 -0.68
C ALA A 361 -2.30 -19.89 -0.11
N ALA A 362 -1.56 -20.78 0.56
CA ALA A 362 -2.15 -21.94 1.22
C ALA A 362 -2.95 -21.57 2.47
N MET A 363 -2.47 -20.61 3.26
CA MET A 363 -3.09 -20.22 4.53
C MET A 363 -4.48 -19.64 4.34
N ILE A 364 -4.68 -18.78 3.35
CA ILE A 364 -5.99 -18.14 3.13
C ILE A 364 -7.10 -19.15 2.85
N GLY A 365 -6.77 -20.31 2.25
CA GLY A 365 -7.73 -21.37 1.96
C GLY A 365 -8.39 -21.99 3.21
N ASN A 366 -7.70 -21.94 4.36
CA ASN A 366 -8.17 -22.56 5.59
C ASN A 366 -9.33 -21.79 6.26
N PHE A 367 -9.50 -20.51 5.94
CA PHE A 367 -10.41 -19.61 6.64
C PHE A 367 -11.48 -19.00 5.73
N ASN A 368 -11.67 -19.53 4.52
CA ASN A 368 -12.78 -19.21 3.63
C ASN A 368 -13.94 -20.18 3.91
N ASP A 369 -14.87 -19.75 4.74
CA ASP A 369 -15.99 -20.54 5.29
C ASP A 369 -17.26 -20.52 4.43
N GLY A 370 -17.23 -19.84 3.28
CA GLY A 370 -18.37 -19.69 2.38
C GLY A 370 -19.36 -18.58 2.77
N SER A 371 -19.16 -17.88 3.87
CA SER A 371 -20.03 -16.75 4.29
C SER A 371 -19.83 -15.51 3.42
N VAL A 372 -18.60 -15.27 2.95
CA VAL A 372 -18.23 -14.16 2.08
C VAL A 372 -17.31 -14.69 1.00
N ARG A 373 -17.52 -14.28 -0.26
CA ARG A 373 -16.65 -14.63 -1.38
C ARG A 373 -15.24 -14.08 -1.14
N GLY A 374 -14.24 -14.96 -1.05
CA GLY A 374 -12.85 -14.58 -0.79
C GLY A 374 -12.67 -13.83 0.53
N LYS A 375 -13.30 -14.29 1.63
CA LYS A 375 -13.25 -13.66 2.96
C LYS A 375 -11.84 -13.35 3.41
N VAL A 376 -10.92 -14.29 3.20
CA VAL A 376 -9.49 -14.09 3.46
C VAL A 376 -8.75 -14.04 2.14
N GLN A 377 -8.03 -12.94 1.90
CA GLN A 377 -7.30 -12.64 0.69
C GLN A 377 -5.79 -12.66 0.95
N TRP A 378 -5.04 -13.13 -0.04
CA TRP A 378 -3.64 -12.78 -0.15
C TRP A 378 -3.54 -11.62 -1.16
N GLY A 379 -3.13 -10.45 -0.68
CA GLY A 379 -3.13 -9.20 -1.43
C GLY A 379 -2.10 -9.16 -2.56
N SER A 380 -2.09 -8.07 -3.32
CA SER A 380 -1.14 -7.89 -4.42
C SER A 380 0.31 -7.87 -3.94
N GLY A 381 1.23 -8.10 -4.87
CA GLY A 381 2.65 -7.91 -4.60
C GLY A 381 2.88 -6.55 -3.94
N TRP A 382 3.38 -6.58 -2.71
CA TRP A 382 3.67 -5.41 -1.91
C TRP A 382 5.13 -4.98 -2.11
N TRP A 383 5.59 -3.93 -1.49
CA TRP A 383 6.94 -3.38 -1.52
C TRP A 383 8.03 -4.44 -1.80
N PHE A 384 8.95 -4.18 -2.71
CA PHE A 384 9.88 -5.12 -3.35
C PHE A 384 9.27 -6.20 -4.26
N LEU A 385 8.00 -6.55 -4.09
CA LEU A 385 7.27 -7.53 -4.92
C LEU A 385 6.30 -6.87 -5.91
N ASP A 386 6.12 -5.57 -5.83
CA ASP A 386 5.22 -4.75 -6.65
C ASP A 386 5.80 -4.44 -8.05
N GLN A 387 6.57 -5.34 -8.59
CA GLN A 387 7.23 -5.28 -9.89
C GLN A 387 6.86 -6.50 -10.76
N LYS A 388 7.23 -6.46 -12.06
CA LYS A 388 6.76 -7.45 -13.05
C LYS A 388 6.90 -8.90 -12.57
N ASP A 389 8.09 -9.28 -12.13
CA ASP A 389 8.37 -10.69 -11.77
C ASP A 389 7.66 -11.07 -10.48
N GLY A 390 7.67 -10.19 -9.46
CA GLY A 390 6.96 -10.41 -8.19
C GLY A 390 5.45 -10.48 -8.35
N MET A 391 4.83 -9.60 -9.17
CA MET A 391 3.41 -9.66 -9.48
C MET A 391 3.06 -10.94 -10.26
N THR A 392 3.88 -11.32 -11.25
CA THR A 392 3.72 -12.55 -12.02
C THR A 392 3.76 -13.78 -11.10
N GLU A 393 4.75 -13.85 -10.22
CA GLU A 393 4.90 -14.96 -9.29
C GLU A 393 3.71 -15.01 -8.28
N GLN A 394 3.29 -13.87 -7.76
CA GLN A 394 2.15 -13.79 -6.85
C GLN A 394 0.85 -14.28 -7.53
N ILE A 395 0.55 -13.80 -8.74
CA ILE A 395 -0.66 -14.20 -9.48
C ILE A 395 -0.60 -15.70 -9.80
N ASN A 396 0.53 -16.22 -10.27
CA ASN A 396 0.70 -17.65 -10.58
C ASN A 396 0.54 -18.53 -9.32
N THR A 397 1.17 -18.14 -8.21
CA THR A 397 1.06 -18.89 -6.94
C THR A 397 -0.38 -18.87 -6.42
N LEU A 398 -1.05 -17.72 -6.46
CA LEU A 398 -2.46 -17.60 -6.07
C LEU A 398 -3.36 -18.45 -6.98
N SER A 399 -3.11 -18.44 -8.29
CA SER A 399 -3.89 -19.24 -9.26
C SER A 399 -3.77 -20.73 -9.00
N ASN A 400 -2.57 -21.20 -8.62
CA ASN A 400 -2.30 -22.62 -8.38
C ASN A 400 -2.89 -23.14 -7.05
N MET A 401 -3.01 -22.28 -6.04
CA MET A 401 -3.37 -22.69 -4.66
C MET A 401 -4.73 -22.14 -4.20
N GLY A 402 -5.27 -21.16 -4.90
CA GLY A 402 -6.52 -20.49 -4.57
C GLY A 402 -7.35 -20.21 -5.81
N LEU A 403 -8.18 -19.16 -5.76
CA LEU A 403 -9.02 -18.72 -6.86
C LEU A 403 -8.66 -17.28 -7.25
N VAL A 404 -7.84 -17.11 -8.28
CA VAL A 404 -7.48 -15.77 -8.79
C VAL A 404 -8.71 -14.97 -9.23
N SER A 405 -9.79 -15.63 -9.62
CA SER A 405 -11.07 -14.99 -9.95
C SER A 405 -11.72 -14.23 -8.78
N CYS A 406 -11.31 -14.52 -7.53
CA CYS A 406 -11.77 -13.80 -6.34
C CYS A 406 -10.77 -12.71 -5.89
N PHE A 407 -9.64 -12.57 -6.57
CA PHE A 407 -8.60 -11.62 -6.21
C PHE A 407 -9.10 -10.17 -6.33
N ILE A 408 -8.79 -9.35 -5.33
CA ILE A 408 -9.26 -7.95 -5.24
C ILE A 408 -8.34 -6.95 -5.94
N GLY A 409 -7.34 -7.44 -6.66
CA GLY A 409 -6.49 -6.61 -7.53
C GLY A 409 -5.43 -5.79 -6.81
N MET A 410 -4.97 -4.76 -7.51
CA MET A 410 -3.83 -3.92 -7.17
C MET A 410 -4.21 -2.76 -6.24
N LEU A 411 -3.25 -2.32 -5.44
CA LEU A 411 -3.19 -1.06 -4.71
C LEU A 411 -1.83 -0.38 -4.97
N THR A 412 -1.70 0.92 -4.74
CA THR A 412 -0.43 1.62 -5.02
C THR A 412 0.55 1.61 -3.86
N ASP A 413 0.08 1.61 -2.63
CA ASP A 413 0.89 1.82 -1.41
C ASP A 413 1.85 3.02 -1.54
N SER A 414 1.44 4.05 -2.25
CA SER A 414 2.31 5.15 -2.67
C SER A 414 2.02 6.46 -1.94
N ARG A 415 3.05 7.30 -1.85
CA ARG A 415 2.97 8.69 -1.41
C ARG A 415 2.85 9.68 -2.56
N SER A 416 3.06 9.25 -3.81
CA SER A 416 3.07 10.12 -5.00
C SER A 416 1.73 10.12 -5.73
N PHE A 417 1.24 11.31 -6.06
CA PHE A 417 0.05 11.52 -6.89
C PHE A 417 0.22 11.05 -8.34
N LEU A 418 1.44 10.75 -8.75
CA LEU A 418 1.77 10.26 -10.08
C LEU A 418 1.86 8.73 -10.18
N SER A 419 1.57 7.97 -9.11
CA SER A 419 1.76 6.52 -9.06
C SER A 419 0.61 5.66 -9.60
N PHE A 420 -0.52 6.25 -9.98
CA PHE A 420 -1.69 5.49 -10.45
C PHE A 420 -1.48 4.70 -11.75
N PRO A 421 -0.54 5.04 -12.65
CA PRO A 421 -0.16 4.17 -13.76
C PRO A 421 0.36 2.78 -13.34
N ARG A 422 0.69 2.56 -12.05
CA ARG A 422 0.99 1.22 -11.52
C ARG A 422 -0.20 0.27 -11.61
N HIS A 423 -1.45 0.78 -11.53
CA HIS A 423 -2.64 -0.02 -11.84
C HIS A 423 -2.67 -0.48 -13.30
N GLU A 424 -2.30 0.40 -14.24
CA GLU A 424 -2.13 0.02 -15.64
C GLU A 424 -1.04 -1.06 -15.79
N TYR A 425 0.09 -0.89 -15.13
CA TYR A 425 1.20 -1.85 -15.14
C TYR A 425 0.75 -3.25 -14.68
N PHE A 426 0.05 -3.33 -13.55
CA PHE A 426 -0.54 -4.56 -13.05
C PHE A 426 -1.53 -5.18 -14.04
N ARG A 427 -2.45 -4.38 -14.59
CA ARG A 427 -3.47 -4.85 -15.54
C ARG A 427 -2.84 -5.43 -16.80
N ARG A 428 -1.76 -4.85 -17.29
CA ARG A 428 -1.01 -5.36 -18.45
C ARG A 428 -0.33 -6.70 -18.13
N ILE A 429 0.27 -6.84 -16.97
CA ILE A 429 0.85 -8.11 -16.51
C ILE A 429 -0.23 -9.18 -16.42
N LEU A 430 -1.34 -8.89 -15.77
CA LEU A 430 -2.49 -9.80 -15.63
C LEU A 430 -3.01 -10.25 -17.01
N CYS A 431 -3.27 -9.30 -17.91
CA CYS A 431 -3.76 -9.61 -19.26
C CYS A 431 -2.74 -10.40 -20.08
N ASN A 432 -1.43 -10.15 -19.88
CA ASN A 432 -0.39 -10.89 -20.57
C ASN A 432 -0.32 -12.35 -20.12
N LEU A 433 -0.47 -12.63 -18.82
CA LEU A 433 -0.54 -13.99 -18.30
C LEU A 433 -1.71 -14.75 -18.92
N PHE A 434 -2.92 -14.23 -18.77
CA PHE A 434 -4.12 -14.89 -19.33
C PHE A 434 -4.08 -15.01 -20.86
N GLY A 435 -3.57 -13.96 -21.54
CA GLY A 435 -3.45 -13.99 -23.01
C GLY A 435 -2.43 -15.01 -23.51
N THR A 436 -1.36 -15.25 -22.73
CA THR A 436 -0.37 -16.29 -23.02
C THR A 436 -0.96 -17.69 -22.82
N ASP A 437 -1.72 -17.91 -21.75
CA ASP A 437 -2.39 -19.18 -21.46
C ASP A 437 -3.42 -19.52 -22.54
N ILE A 438 -4.19 -18.53 -23.03
CA ILE A 438 -5.10 -18.71 -24.16
C ILE A 438 -4.33 -19.11 -25.44
N GLN A 439 -3.24 -18.42 -25.72
CA GLN A 439 -2.40 -18.69 -26.89
C GLN A 439 -1.81 -20.09 -26.85
N ASN A 440 -1.41 -20.57 -25.67
CA ASN A 440 -0.86 -21.90 -25.47
C ASN A 440 -1.93 -23.01 -25.43
N GLY A 441 -3.22 -22.67 -25.41
CA GLY A 441 -4.32 -23.64 -25.30
C GLY A 441 -4.54 -24.15 -23.88
N GLU A 442 -4.00 -23.48 -22.88
CA GLU A 442 -4.16 -23.78 -21.45
C GLU A 442 -5.49 -23.21 -20.90
N LEU A 443 -6.00 -22.14 -21.54
CA LEU A 443 -7.32 -21.58 -21.30
C LEU A 443 -8.16 -21.58 -22.59
N PRO A 444 -9.49 -21.63 -22.49
CA PRO A 444 -10.35 -21.56 -23.65
C PRO A 444 -10.28 -20.17 -24.32
N ASN A 445 -10.41 -20.12 -25.64
CA ASN A 445 -10.50 -18.85 -26.36
C ASN A 445 -11.90 -18.23 -26.26
N ASP A 446 -12.34 -17.98 -25.04
CA ASP A 446 -13.62 -17.31 -24.73
C ASP A 446 -13.33 -15.93 -24.13
N MET A 447 -13.23 -14.95 -25.02
CA MET A 447 -12.85 -13.59 -24.64
C MET A 447 -13.88 -12.89 -23.75
N ASP A 448 -15.18 -13.21 -23.89
CA ASP A 448 -16.23 -12.58 -23.09
C ASP A 448 -16.19 -13.10 -21.64
N TRP A 449 -16.01 -14.39 -21.47
CA TRP A 449 -15.88 -15.00 -20.14
C TRP A 449 -14.61 -14.55 -19.44
N ILE A 450 -13.46 -14.69 -20.10
CA ILE A 450 -12.15 -14.32 -19.50
C ILE A 450 -12.07 -12.80 -19.32
N GLY A 451 -12.56 -12.01 -20.27
CA GLY A 451 -12.63 -10.55 -20.14
C GLY A 451 -13.41 -10.11 -18.92
N LYS A 452 -14.55 -10.78 -18.63
CA LYS A 452 -15.33 -10.52 -17.42
C LYS A 452 -14.53 -10.83 -16.13
N LEU A 453 -13.76 -11.92 -16.10
CA LEU A 453 -12.86 -12.23 -14.96
C LEU A 453 -11.79 -11.15 -14.78
N ILE A 454 -11.23 -10.65 -15.87
CA ILE A 454 -10.26 -9.54 -15.85
C ILE A 454 -10.89 -8.26 -15.29
N GLU A 455 -12.11 -7.89 -15.72
CA GLU A 455 -12.84 -6.74 -15.16
C GLU A 455 -13.08 -6.90 -13.66
N ASP A 456 -13.46 -8.11 -13.22
CA ASP A 456 -13.72 -8.41 -11.82
C ASP A 456 -12.46 -8.26 -10.97
N ILE A 457 -11.32 -8.79 -11.41
CA ILE A 457 -10.03 -8.63 -10.72
C ILE A 457 -9.57 -7.16 -10.73
N CYS A 458 -9.78 -6.44 -11.83
CA CYS A 458 -9.34 -5.06 -11.95
C CYS A 458 -10.17 -4.05 -11.15
N TYR A 459 -11.44 -4.40 -10.81
CA TYR A 459 -12.35 -3.44 -10.19
C TYR A 459 -13.49 -4.06 -9.36
N ASN A 460 -14.31 -4.98 -9.95
CA ASN A 460 -15.57 -5.36 -9.34
C ASN A 460 -15.39 -6.15 -8.04
N ASN A 461 -14.37 -7.02 -7.96
CA ASN A 461 -14.08 -7.76 -6.73
C ASN A 461 -13.73 -6.82 -5.57
N ALA A 462 -12.91 -5.79 -5.79
CA ALA A 462 -12.60 -4.79 -4.75
C ALA A 462 -13.86 -4.00 -4.36
N LYS A 463 -14.66 -3.58 -5.34
CA LYS A 463 -15.90 -2.86 -5.09
C LYS A 463 -16.86 -3.65 -4.19
N GLU A 464 -17.05 -4.95 -4.48
CA GLU A 464 -17.89 -5.84 -3.69
C GLU A 464 -17.29 -6.14 -2.32
N TYR A 465 -15.99 -6.43 -2.27
CA TYR A 465 -15.28 -6.81 -1.05
C TYR A 465 -15.29 -5.71 0.01
N PHE A 466 -15.12 -4.46 -0.40
CA PHE A 466 -15.11 -3.29 0.50
C PHE A 466 -16.49 -2.62 0.67
N ASP A 467 -17.51 -3.08 -0.04
CA ASP A 467 -18.84 -2.49 -0.03
C ASP A 467 -18.83 -0.99 -0.40
N LEU A 468 -18.23 -0.67 -1.58
CA LEU A 468 -17.92 0.68 -2.03
C LEU A 468 -18.81 1.20 -3.15
#